data_1fb9d9ecc31cc17e78b1768d9caa81af
#
_entry.id   1fb9d9ecc31cc17e78b1768d9caa81af
#
_cell.length_a   1.000
_cell.length_b   1.000
_cell.length_c   1.000
_cell.angle_alpha   90.00
_cell.angle_beta   90.00
_cell.angle_gamma   90.00
#
_symmetry.space_group_name_H-M   'P 1'
#
loop_
_entity.id
_entity.type
_entity.pdbx_description
1 polymer ?
#
loop_
_entity_poly.entity_id
_entity_poly.type
_entity_poly.pdbx_seq_one_letter_code
_entity_poly.pdbx_strand_id
1 'polypeptide(L)'
;MNIFKTLSQYVYLAQWFARARFLGRKAPLQTVLFITDKCNLRCKHCSVYGSAGNRQRTYEDIIADMRYSYELGSRFIDLEGGEPTLWKEAKDERREAKGEYYTINDLIDAALEIGFFSITVTTNAQQDFSWIRPQSIWVSMDGVGKYHDRVRGEGTFARLEENVRKSGFKHICVNMVVNALNYESLDAAMEYAKNNPAIEQISINFHTPYPGTEYLMLPLEKKAEIIDKVIAYKKRGYPIMNSISGLKLMKRNALGEIELGKECFVTNFIYTEGTRGLCLGYGTEQCKVCGFCMAGEMASVFHFKPDTILSGFKLRM
;
A
#
# COMPACT_ATOMS: atom_id res chain seq x y z
N MET A 1 24.23 8.63 -2.06
CA MET A 1 23.16 8.68 -3.10
C MET A 1 23.77 9.30 -4.35
N ASN A 2 23.65 8.66 -5.53
CA ASN A 2 24.25 9.17 -6.77
C ASN A 2 23.34 10.27 -7.35
N ILE A 3 23.80 11.52 -7.36
CA ILE A 3 23.05 12.72 -7.81
C ILE A 3 22.50 12.55 -9.23
N PHE A 4 23.26 11.91 -10.12
CA PHE A 4 22.82 11.65 -11.50
C PHE A 4 21.64 10.66 -11.56
N LYS A 5 21.65 9.62 -10.71
CA LYS A 5 20.55 8.68 -10.61
C LYS A 5 19.27 9.39 -10.14
N THR A 6 19.38 10.21 -9.12
CA THR A 6 18.25 11.00 -8.58
C THR A 6 17.71 11.97 -9.63
N LEU A 7 18.57 12.69 -10.36
CA LEU A 7 18.13 13.61 -11.40
C LEU A 7 17.39 12.89 -12.54
N SER A 8 17.88 11.73 -12.98
CA SER A 8 17.22 10.93 -14.03
C SER A 8 15.83 10.45 -13.60
N GLN A 9 15.65 10.12 -12.32
CA GLN A 9 14.34 9.75 -11.77
C GLN A 9 13.36 10.93 -11.80
N TYR A 10 13.78 12.12 -11.39
CA TYR A 10 12.95 13.33 -11.47
C TYR A 10 12.57 13.68 -12.91
N VAL A 11 13.51 13.58 -13.84
CA VAL A 11 13.24 13.81 -15.27
C VAL A 11 12.20 12.80 -15.78
N TYR A 12 12.34 11.53 -15.42
CA TYR A 12 11.35 10.51 -15.78
C TYR A 12 9.96 10.85 -15.24
N LEU A 13 9.85 11.19 -13.96
CA LEU A 13 8.57 11.53 -13.32
C LEU A 13 7.91 12.75 -13.97
N ALA A 14 8.68 13.77 -14.26
CA ALA A 14 8.20 14.98 -14.97
C ALA A 14 7.68 14.64 -16.37
N GLN A 15 8.45 13.84 -17.14
CA GLN A 15 8.05 13.39 -18.49
C GLN A 15 6.81 12.48 -18.43
N TRP A 16 6.76 11.55 -17.47
CA TRP A 16 5.60 10.68 -17.27
C TRP A 16 4.35 11.53 -17.00
N PHE A 17 4.43 12.46 -16.06
CA PHE A 17 3.32 13.35 -15.70
C PHE A 17 2.87 14.20 -16.91
N ALA A 18 3.81 14.79 -17.63
CA ALA A 18 3.50 15.60 -18.83
C ALA A 18 2.80 14.77 -19.91
N ARG A 19 3.27 13.55 -20.18
CA ARG A 19 2.65 12.63 -21.15
C ARG A 19 1.24 12.23 -20.71
N ALA A 20 1.05 11.89 -19.43
CA ALA A 20 -0.25 11.48 -18.91
C ALA A 20 -1.25 12.66 -18.88
N ARG A 21 -0.81 13.86 -18.43
CA ARG A 21 -1.68 15.01 -18.22
C ARG A 21 -2.01 15.77 -19.50
N PHE A 22 -1.04 15.95 -20.40
CA PHE A 22 -1.18 16.83 -21.58
C PHE A 22 -1.30 16.06 -22.89
N LEU A 23 -0.73 14.85 -22.98
CA LEU A 23 -0.77 14.05 -24.22
C LEU A 23 -1.74 12.87 -24.15
N GLY A 24 -2.44 12.69 -23.03
CA GLY A 24 -3.41 11.61 -22.84
C GLY A 24 -2.81 10.19 -22.81
N ARG A 25 -1.47 10.06 -22.71
CA ARG A 25 -0.77 8.78 -22.69
C ARG A 25 -0.81 8.20 -21.28
N LYS A 26 -1.83 7.40 -21.02
CA LYS A 26 -2.04 6.75 -19.71
C LYS A 26 -1.14 5.52 -19.60
N ALA A 27 -0.13 5.59 -18.74
CA ALA A 27 0.76 4.48 -18.41
C ALA A 27 0.88 4.38 -16.88
N PRO A 28 0.99 3.16 -16.31
CA PRO A 28 1.18 3.01 -14.88
C PRO A 28 2.54 3.60 -14.46
N LEU A 29 2.58 4.17 -13.27
CA LEU A 29 3.80 4.60 -12.60
C LEU A 29 4.21 3.61 -11.52
N GLN A 30 3.24 2.90 -10.97
CA GLN A 30 3.37 1.94 -9.89
C GLN A 30 2.75 0.61 -10.30
N THR A 31 3.32 -0.48 -9.80
CA THR A 31 2.70 -1.81 -9.85
C THR A 31 2.56 -2.35 -8.43
N VAL A 32 1.37 -2.86 -8.11
CA VAL A 32 1.11 -3.69 -6.93
C VAL A 32 1.13 -5.14 -7.40
N LEU A 33 2.08 -5.92 -6.90
CA LEU A 33 2.32 -7.29 -7.31
C LEU A 33 2.05 -8.25 -6.15
N PHE A 34 0.98 -9.04 -6.27
CA PHE A 34 0.62 -10.09 -5.31
C PHE A 34 1.42 -11.35 -5.60
N ILE A 35 2.41 -11.64 -4.75
CA ILE A 35 3.34 -12.76 -4.96
C ILE A 35 2.84 -14.07 -4.35
N THR A 36 1.91 -14.01 -3.39
CA THR A 36 1.35 -15.18 -2.70
C THR A 36 0.00 -14.87 -2.06
N ASP A 37 -0.89 -15.87 -1.98
CA ASP A 37 -2.12 -15.81 -1.18
C ASP A 37 -1.91 -16.34 0.24
N LYS A 38 -0.76 -16.98 0.50
CA LYS A 38 -0.46 -17.51 1.83
C LYS A 38 -0.37 -16.39 2.86
N CYS A 39 -1.09 -16.54 3.97
CA CYS A 39 -1.07 -15.59 5.07
C CYS A 39 -1.22 -16.30 6.40
N ASN A 40 -0.58 -15.79 7.42
CA ASN A 40 -0.70 -16.25 8.80
C ASN A 40 -1.85 -15.58 9.57
N LEU A 41 -2.61 -14.69 8.92
CA LEU A 41 -3.80 -14.03 9.47
C LEU A 41 -5.07 -14.32 8.65
N ARG A 42 -6.22 -13.98 9.25
CA ARG A 42 -7.56 -14.09 8.68
C ARG A 42 -8.35 -12.81 8.97
N CYS A 43 -7.82 -11.68 8.49
CA CYS A 43 -8.39 -10.37 8.76
C CYS A 43 -9.79 -10.22 8.17
N LYS A 44 -10.73 -9.65 8.92
CA LYS A 44 -12.14 -9.53 8.53
C LYS A 44 -12.37 -8.67 7.28
N HIS A 45 -11.48 -7.72 6.99
CA HIS A 45 -11.57 -6.78 5.86
C HIS A 45 -10.70 -7.17 4.67
N CYS A 46 -10.08 -8.37 4.69
CA CYS A 46 -9.09 -8.76 3.69
C CYS A 46 -9.73 -9.11 2.35
N SER A 47 -9.37 -8.39 1.30
CA SER A 47 -9.81 -8.65 -0.07
C SER A 47 -9.16 -9.90 -0.68
N VAL A 48 -7.96 -10.24 -0.22
CA VAL A 48 -7.19 -11.40 -0.73
C VAL A 48 -7.72 -12.70 -0.14
N TYR A 49 -8.06 -12.71 1.15
CA TYR A 49 -8.44 -13.93 1.86
C TYR A 49 -9.75 -14.55 1.36
N GLY A 50 -10.74 -13.74 1.00
CA GLY A 50 -12.05 -14.21 0.49
C GLY A 50 -11.98 -14.90 -0.88
N SER A 51 -10.93 -14.62 -1.66
CA SER A 51 -10.66 -15.21 -2.98
C SER A 51 -9.54 -16.25 -2.96
N ALA A 52 -8.88 -16.46 -1.81
CA ALA A 52 -7.61 -17.14 -1.72
C ALA A 52 -7.72 -18.67 -1.73
N GLY A 53 -7.16 -19.27 -2.77
CA GLY A 53 -6.49 -20.56 -2.62
C GLY A 53 -5.07 -20.29 -2.12
N ASN A 54 -4.40 -21.19 -1.40
CA ASN A 54 -3.01 -21.06 -0.97
C ASN A 54 -1.99 -20.96 -2.13
N ARG A 55 -2.28 -20.11 -3.12
CA ARG A 55 -1.45 -19.94 -4.31
C ARG A 55 -0.15 -19.24 -3.94
N GLN A 56 0.89 -19.64 -4.61
CA GLN A 56 2.17 -19.00 -4.54
C GLN A 56 2.72 -18.93 -5.96
N ARG A 57 3.18 -17.76 -6.36
CA ARG A 57 3.80 -17.57 -7.66
C ARG A 57 5.24 -18.05 -7.65
N THR A 58 5.70 -18.52 -8.80
CA THR A 58 7.11 -18.90 -8.97
C THR A 58 8.00 -17.66 -9.07
N TYR A 59 9.28 -17.81 -8.76
CA TYR A 59 10.27 -16.74 -8.94
C TYR A 59 10.28 -16.24 -10.38
N GLU A 60 10.27 -17.16 -11.35
CA GLU A 60 10.30 -16.81 -12.78
C GLU A 60 9.09 -16.02 -13.21
N ASP A 61 7.87 -16.39 -12.79
CA ASP A 61 6.65 -15.67 -13.10
C ASP A 61 6.67 -14.26 -12.51
N ILE A 62 7.16 -14.11 -11.26
CA ILE A 62 7.27 -12.81 -10.60
C ILE A 62 8.24 -11.91 -11.37
N ILE A 63 9.41 -12.43 -11.76
CA ILE A 63 10.39 -11.67 -12.54
C ILE A 63 9.84 -11.28 -13.93
N ALA A 64 9.11 -12.18 -14.58
CA ALA A 64 8.45 -11.87 -15.86
C ALA A 64 7.43 -10.72 -15.70
N ASP A 65 6.65 -10.72 -14.63
CA ASP A 65 5.70 -9.65 -14.33
C ASP A 65 6.38 -8.32 -13.95
N MET A 66 7.50 -8.37 -13.24
CA MET A 66 8.31 -7.18 -12.98
C MET A 66 8.81 -6.55 -14.28
N ARG A 67 9.36 -7.33 -15.20
CA ARG A 67 9.80 -6.86 -16.52
C ARG A 67 8.65 -6.28 -17.32
N TYR A 68 7.53 -6.99 -17.41
CA TYR A 68 6.32 -6.50 -18.06
C TYR A 68 5.87 -5.16 -17.47
N SER A 69 5.83 -5.02 -16.15
CA SER A 69 5.43 -3.78 -15.48
C SER A 69 6.39 -2.63 -15.77
N TYR A 70 7.69 -2.91 -15.80
CA TYR A 70 8.71 -1.93 -16.12
C TYR A 70 8.58 -1.42 -17.57
N GLU A 71 8.31 -2.31 -18.52
CA GLU A 71 8.07 -1.99 -19.94
C GLU A 71 6.81 -1.15 -20.13
N LEU A 72 5.75 -1.40 -19.34
CA LEU A 72 4.54 -0.56 -19.33
C LEU A 72 4.79 0.87 -18.83
N GLY A 73 5.87 1.09 -18.07
CA GLY A 73 6.22 2.40 -17.54
C GLY A 73 6.30 2.47 -16.02
N SER A 74 5.96 1.41 -15.29
CA SER A 74 6.08 1.38 -13.83
C SER A 74 7.54 1.55 -13.40
N ARG A 75 7.74 2.38 -12.38
CA ARG A 75 9.06 2.62 -11.77
C ARG A 75 9.05 2.39 -10.26
N PHE A 76 7.88 2.17 -9.70
CA PHE A 76 7.66 1.78 -8.32
C PHE A 76 6.94 0.45 -8.29
N ILE A 77 7.34 -0.44 -7.38
CA ILE A 77 6.71 -1.74 -7.21
C ILE A 77 6.46 -2.00 -5.74
N ASP A 78 5.25 -2.44 -5.44
CA ASP A 78 4.83 -2.83 -4.10
C ASP A 78 4.65 -4.35 -4.12
N LEU A 79 5.48 -5.06 -3.35
CA LEU A 79 5.38 -6.51 -3.17
C LEU A 79 4.37 -6.79 -2.05
N GLU A 80 3.26 -7.35 -2.44
CA GLU A 80 2.12 -7.63 -1.58
C GLU A 80 1.67 -9.09 -1.72
N GLY A 81 0.57 -9.44 -1.09
CA GLY A 81 -0.03 -10.77 -1.17
C GLY A 81 -0.91 -11.05 0.03
N GLY A 82 -0.94 -12.30 0.48
CA GLY A 82 -1.41 -12.65 1.81
C GLY A 82 -0.47 -12.06 2.86
N GLU A 83 0.71 -12.67 3.04
CA GLU A 83 1.84 -12.10 3.77
C GLU A 83 3.12 -12.35 2.95
N PRO A 84 3.69 -11.31 2.32
CA PRO A 84 4.80 -11.49 1.39
C PRO A 84 6.10 -12.00 2.05
N THR A 85 6.29 -11.78 3.35
CA THR A 85 7.46 -12.29 4.08
C THR A 85 7.45 -13.82 4.26
N LEU A 86 6.30 -14.47 3.99
CA LEU A 86 6.16 -15.93 3.98
C LEU A 86 6.54 -16.55 2.64
N TRP A 87 6.69 -15.73 1.59
CA TRP A 87 7.00 -16.23 0.28
C TRP A 87 8.43 -16.77 0.23
N LYS A 88 8.58 -17.99 -0.24
CA LYS A 88 9.86 -18.62 -0.52
C LYS A 88 9.66 -19.72 -1.56
N GLU A 89 10.64 -19.94 -2.42
CA GLU A 89 10.65 -20.98 -3.42
C GLU A 89 11.99 -21.69 -3.44
N ALA A 90 11.99 -23.01 -3.56
CA ALA A 90 13.21 -23.79 -3.70
C ALA A 90 13.93 -23.43 -5.01
N LYS A 91 15.23 -23.16 -4.95
CA LYS A 91 16.02 -22.82 -6.13
C LYS A 91 16.15 -24.00 -7.12
N ASP A 92 16.28 -25.20 -6.57
CA ASP A 92 16.21 -26.49 -7.23
C ASP A 92 16.16 -27.61 -6.16
N GLU A 93 15.87 -28.86 -6.55
CA GLU A 93 15.74 -30.00 -5.61
C GLU A 93 17.00 -30.22 -4.74
N ARG A 94 18.20 -30.03 -5.30
CA ARG A 94 19.45 -30.19 -4.54
C ARG A 94 19.67 -29.09 -3.54
N ARG A 95 19.25 -27.86 -3.87
CA ARG A 95 19.35 -26.69 -3.01
C ARG A 95 18.27 -26.69 -1.95
N GLU A 96 17.09 -27.21 -2.26
CA GLU A 96 16.02 -27.41 -1.28
C GLU A 96 16.47 -28.31 -0.13
N ALA A 97 17.16 -29.41 -0.45
CA ALA A 97 17.77 -30.32 0.55
C ALA A 97 18.80 -29.62 1.45
N LYS A 98 19.37 -28.51 1.00
CA LYS A 98 20.30 -27.65 1.77
C LYS A 98 19.64 -26.47 2.45
N GLY A 99 18.32 -26.30 2.30
CA GLY A 99 17.58 -25.15 2.82
C GLY A 99 17.83 -23.85 2.05
N GLU A 100 18.27 -23.91 0.79
CA GLU A 100 18.53 -22.73 -0.05
C GLU A 100 17.30 -22.37 -0.88
N TYR A 101 16.67 -21.26 -0.52
CA TYR A 101 15.45 -20.76 -1.17
C TYR A 101 15.67 -19.39 -1.80
N TYR A 102 14.89 -19.09 -2.84
CA TYR A 102 14.58 -17.71 -3.17
C TYR A 102 13.67 -17.14 -2.08
N THR A 103 13.91 -15.90 -1.72
CA THR A 103 13.18 -15.16 -0.69
C THR A 103 12.73 -13.81 -1.24
N ILE A 104 11.97 -13.06 -0.47
CA ILE A 104 11.57 -11.70 -0.84
C ILE A 104 12.77 -10.78 -1.12
N ASN A 105 13.93 -11.02 -0.51
CA ASN A 105 15.15 -10.25 -0.81
C ASN A 105 15.66 -10.50 -2.22
N ASP A 106 15.57 -11.73 -2.72
CA ASP A 106 15.96 -12.05 -4.10
C ASP A 106 15.04 -11.31 -5.10
N LEU A 107 13.76 -11.14 -4.76
CA LEU A 107 12.80 -10.35 -5.56
C LEU A 107 13.11 -8.86 -5.51
N ILE A 108 13.48 -8.33 -4.34
CA ILE A 108 13.87 -6.93 -4.16
C ILE A 108 15.13 -6.64 -4.99
N ASP A 109 16.14 -7.49 -4.91
CA ASP A 109 17.40 -7.34 -5.64
C ASP A 109 17.14 -7.38 -7.16
N ALA A 110 16.33 -8.33 -7.64
CA ALA A 110 15.94 -8.41 -9.05
C ALA A 110 15.16 -7.19 -9.55
N ALA A 111 14.25 -6.66 -8.74
CA ALA A 111 13.51 -5.44 -9.09
C ALA A 111 14.44 -4.23 -9.24
N LEU A 112 15.46 -4.10 -8.37
CA LEU A 112 16.48 -3.06 -8.48
C LEU A 112 17.34 -3.23 -9.73
N GLU A 113 17.72 -4.45 -10.08
CA GLU A 113 18.49 -4.79 -11.30
C GLU A 113 17.67 -4.48 -12.57
N ILE A 114 16.36 -4.73 -12.57
CA ILE A 114 15.45 -4.35 -13.67
C ILE A 114 15.41 -2.81 -13.83
N GLY A 115 15.59 -2.06 -12.75
CA GLY A 115 15.68 -0.61 -12.79
C GLY A 115 14.53 0.12 -12.08
N PHE A 116 13.74 -0.56 -11.27
CA PHE A 116 12.74 0.11 -10.43
C PHE A 116 13.41 1.12 -9.49
N PHE A 117 12.76 2.24 -9.25
CA PHE A 117 13.28 3.31 -8.41
C PHE A 117 13.18 2.99 -6.93
N SER A 118 12.06 2.36 -6.54
CA SER A 118 11.80 1.97 -5.17
C SER A 118 10.94 0.72 -5.14
N ILE A 119 11.28 -0.19 -4.22
CA ILE A 119 10.55 -1.40 -3.93
C ILE A 119 9.97 -1.28 -2.52
N THR A 120 8.65 -1.39 -2.43
CA THR A 120 7.90 -1.41 -1.18
C THR A 120 7.57 -2.85 -0.82
N VAL A 121 7.64 -3.18 0.47
CA VAL A 121 7.07 -4.40 1.03
C VAL A 121 6.04 -4.03 2.08
N THR A 122 4.83 -4.58 1.96
CA THR A 122 3.76 -4.42 2.95
C THR A 122 3.62 -5.69 3.77
N THR A 123 3.83 -5.62 5.08
CA THR A 123 3.74 -6.77 6.00
C THR A 123 2.70 -6.55 7.08
N ASN A 124 2.13 -7.64 7.57
CA ASN A 124 1.28 -7.62 8.78
C ASN A 124 2.08 -7.62 10.09
N ALA A 125 3.41 -7.70 10.01
CA ALA A 125 4.35 -7.71 11.13
C ALA A 125 4.08 -8.80 12.19
N GLN A 126 3.50 -9.95 11.80
CA GLN A 126 3.26 -11.06 12.72
C GLN A 126 4.45 -12.01 12.85
N GLN A 127 5.50 -11.79 12.08
CA GLN A 127 6.79 -12.48 12.17
C GLN A 127 7.91 -11.47 12.21
N ASP A 128 9.11 -11.93 12.55
CA ASP A 128 10.31 -11.12 12.40
C ASP A 128 10.51 -10.75 10.93
N PHE A 129 10.61 -9.46 10.67
CA PHE A 129 10.87 -8.89 9.35
C PHE A 129 12.14 -8.03 9.31
N SER A 130 12.98 -8.11 10.35
CA SER A 130 14.24 -7.36 10.44
C SER A 130 15.24 -7.71 9.34
N TRP A 131 15.10 -8.87 8.73
CA TRP A 131 15.99 -9.41 7.72
C TRP A 131 15.69 -8.96 6.28
N ILE A 132 14.50 -8.37 6.02
CA ILE A 132 14.16 -7.87 4.67
C ILE A 132 14.81 -6.52 4.39
N ARG A 133 15.07 -6.22 3.11
CA ARG A 133 15.83 -5.03 2.70
C ARG A 133 15.14 -4.18 1.63
N PRO A 134 13.85 -3.83 1.79
CA PRO A 134 13.15 -2.98 0.83
C PRO A 134 13.62 -1.53 0.96
N GLN A 135 13.37 -0.70 -0.06
CA GLN A 135 13.57 0.74 0.01
C GLN A 135 12.46 1.41 0.82
N SER A 136 11.29 0.80 0.92
CA SER A 136 10.17 1.27 1.73
C SER A 136 9.50 0.09 2.42
N ILE A 137 9.23 0.20 3.71
CA ILE A 137 8.52 -0.82 4.50
C ILE A 137 7.20 -0.26 5.00
N TRP A 138 6.14 -1.01 4.74
CA TRP A 138 4.80 -0.69 5.21
C TRP A 138 4.31 -1.75 6.17
N VAL A 139 3.76 -1.30 7.30
CA VAL A 139 3.17 -2.18 8.31
C VAL A 139 1.67 -1.93 8.38
N SER A 140 0.92 -3.00 8.26
CA SER A 140 -0.54 -2.96 8.31
C SER A 140 -1.03 -2.89 9.76
N MET A 141 -1.50 -1.71 10.22
CA MET A 141 -1.99 -1.48 11.57
C MET A 141 -3.40 -0.87 11.54
N ASP A 142 -4.41 -1.61 11.97
CA ASP A 142 -5.82 -1.17 11.94
C ASP A 142 -6.32 -0.65 13.30
N GLY A 143 -5.53 0.19 13.94
CA GLY A 143 -5.81 0.77 15.24
C GLY A 143 -4.86 0.27 16.33
N VAL A 144 -5.15 0.58 17.59
CA VAL A 144 -4.33 0.26 18.76
C VAL A 144 -5.03 -0.77 19.63
N GLY A 145 -4.29 -1.77 20.11
CA GLY A 145 -4.77 -2.80 21.02
C GLY A 145 -5.99 -3.54 20.49
N LYS A 146 -7.04 -3.61 21.30
CA LYS A 146 -8.28 -4.34 20.98
C LYS A 146 -8.93 -3.96 19.65
N TYR A 147 -8.74 -2.74 19.15
CA TYR A 147 -9.34 -2.30 17.89
C TYR A 147 -8.63 -2.92 16.70
N HIS A 148 -7.31 -3.04 16.75
CA HIS A 148 -6.54 -3.81 15.78
C HIS A 148 -6.92 -5.28 15.83
N ASP A 149 -6.97 -5.85 17.03
CA ASP A 149 -7.29 -7.25 17.26
C ASP A 149 -8.71 -7.63 16.77
N ARG A 150 -9.69 -6.75 16.93
CA ARG A 150 -11.05 -6.96 16.39
C ARG A 150 -11.08 -7.16 14.87
N VAL A 151 -10.14 -6.56 14.14
CA VAL A 151 -10.04 -6.63 12.68
C VAL A 151 -9.15 -7.78 12.24
N ARG A 152 -7.98 -7.95 12.90
CA ARG A 152 -6.91 -8.86 12.46
C ARG A 152 -6.77 -10.15 13.25
N GLY A 153 -7.36 -10.23 14.43
CA GLY A 153 -7.30 -11.38 15.33
C GLY A 153 -6.69 -11.03 16.68
N GLU A 154 -7.07 -11.77 17.70
CA GLU A 154 -6.64 -11.54 19.08
C GLU A 154 -5.12 -11.66 19.24
N GLY A 155 -4.53 -10.70 19.99
CA GLY A 155 -3.10 -10.64 20.29
C GLY A 155 -2.21 -10.20 19.13
N THR A 156 -2.80 -9.85 17.97
CA THR A 156 -2.01 -9.43 16.80
C THR A 156 -1.37 -8.07 16.97
N PHE A 157 -2.00 -7.16 17.74
CA PHE A 157 -1.40 -5.85 18.02
C PHE A 157 -0.13 -5.98 18.87
N ALA A 158 -0.17 -6.73 19.93
CA ALA A 158 1.00 -6.93 20.81
C ALA A 158 2.19 -7.52 20.03
N ARG A 159 1.92 -8.48 19.14
CA ARG A 159 2.94 -9.09 18.30
C ARG A 159 3.50 -8.12 17.24
N LEU A 160 2.65 -7.29 16.66
CA LEU A 160 3.06 -6.22 15.76
C LEU A 160 4.01 -5.24 16.49
N GLU A 161 3.65 -4.75 17.67
CA GLU A 161 4.49 -3.85 18.47
C GLU A 161 5.86 -4.46 18.77
N GLU A 162 5.88 -5.71 19.19
CA GLU A 162 7.12 -6.43 19.48
C GLU A 162 8.02 -6.53 18.25
N ASN A 163 7.46 -6.93 17.10
CA ASN A 163 8.22 -7.10 15.86
C ASN A 163 8.66 -5.75 15.27
N VAL A 164 7.83 -4.71 15.33
CA VAL A 164 8.23 -3.34 14.94
C VAL A 164 9.41 -2.88 15.80
N ARG A 165 9.34 -3.05 17.13
CA ARG A 165 10.43 -2.68 18.04
C ARG A 165 11.73 -3.45 17.75
N LYS A 166 11.64 -4.75 17.40
CA LYS A 166 12.79 -5.63 17.13
C LYS A 166 13.36 -5.42 15.74
N SER A 167 12.57 -4.92 14.79
CA SER A 167 12.95 -4.85 13.37
C SER A 167 14.17 -3.96 13.09
N GLY A 168 14.41 -2.97 13.94
CA GLY A 168 15.47 -1.98 13.73
C GLY A 168 15.17 -0.92 12.66
N PHE A 169 14.05 -1.03 11.95
CA PHE A 169 13.62 0.00 10.99
C PHE A 169 13.26 1.31 11.70
N LYS A 170 13.61 2.42 11.08
CA LYS A 170 13.35 3.79 11.59
C LYS A 170 12.42 4.63 10.71
N HIS A 171 12.01 4.08 9.57
CA HIS A 171 11.20 4.77 8.56
C HIS A 171 10.02 3.89 8.12
N ILE A 172 9.29 3.34 9.10
CA ILE A 172 8.12 2.51 8.83
C ILE A 172 6.95 3.41 8.45
N CYS A 173 6.32 3.12 7.31
CA CYS A 173 5.00 3.67 6.99
C CYS A 173 3.93 2.72 7.53
N VAL A 174 3.03 3.23 8.36
CA VAL A 174 1.89 2.45 8.85
C VAL A 174 0.69 2.68 7.94
N ASN A 175 0.00 1.61 7.57
CA ASN A 175 -1.25 1.67 6.80
C ASN A 175 -2.42 1.27 7.69
N MET A 176 -3.38 2.19 7.88
CA MET A 176 -4.61 1.95 8.64
C MET A 176 -5.82 1.98 7.71
N VAL A 177 -6.58 0.89 7.69
CA VAL A 177 -7.88 0.82 7.00
C VAL A 177 -8.99 1.04 8.03
N VAL A 178 -9.54 2.23 8.04
CA VAL A 178 -10.63 2.63 8.95
C VAL A 178 -11.93 1.98 8.51
N ASN A 179 -12.63 1.34 9.47
CA ASN A 179 -13.87 0.62 9.25
C ASN A 179 -14.77 0.67 10.50
N ALA A 180 -15.96 0.07 10.44
CA ALA A 180 -16.94 0.08 11.52
C ALA A 180 -16.44 -0.53 12.84
N LEU A 181 -15.41 -1.40 12.83
CA LEU A 181 -14.88 -2.06 14.04
C LEU A 181 -13.75 -1.27 14.72
N ASN A 182 -13.11 -0.31 14.01
CA ASN A 182 -11.90 0.33 14.51
C ASN A 182 -11.87 1.87 14.42
N TYR A 183 -12.87 2.53 13.85
CA TYR A 183 -12.86 3.99 13.68
C TYR A 183 -12.69 4.77 14.99
N GLU A 184 -13.12 4.22 16.10
CA GLU A 184 -12.95 4.81 17.44
C GLU A 184 -11.48 4.84 17.90
N SER A 185 -10.62 4.01 17.29
CA SER A 185 -9.18 3.96 17.59
C SER A 185 -8.38 5.05 16.90
N LEU A 186 -8.98 5.91 16.09
CA LEU A 186 -8.24 6.89 15.30
C LEU A 186 -7.32 7.76 16.14
N ASP A 187 -7.81 8.30 17.25
CA ASP A 187 -7.02 9.17 18.13
C ASP A 187 -5.81 8.43 18.71
N ALA A 188 -6.05 7.22 19.21
CA ALA A 188 -4.98 6.39 19.74
C ALA A 188 -3.96 6.02 18.66
N ALA A 189 -4.41 5.75 17.43
CA ALA A 189 -3.51 5.45 16.31
C ALA A 189 -2.66 6.66 15.90
N MET A 190 -3.24 7.87 15.94
CA MET A 190 -2.48 9.12 15.68
C MET A 190 -1.40 9.34 16.75
N GLU A 191 -1.74 9.20 18.01
CA GLU A 191 -0.77 9.33 19.12
C GLU A 191 0.31 8.24 19.05
N TYR A 192 -0.07 7.01 18.73
CA TYR A 192 0.86 5.91 18.56
C TYR A 192 1.89 6.20 17.45
N ALA A 193 1.40 6.60 16.27
CA ALA A 193 2.28 6.93 15.15
C ALA A 193 3.21 8.11 15.45
N LYS A 194 2.72 9.13 16.17
CA LYS A 194 3.52 10.31 16.53
C LYS A 194 4.61 10.00 17.54
N ASN A 195 4.33 9.10 18.50
CA ASN A 195 5.22 8.85 19.63
C ASN A 195 6.13 7.63 19.43
N ASN A 196 5.91 6.81 18.40
CA ASN A 196 6.73 5.65 18.12
C ASN A 196 7.92 6.02 17.20
N PRO A 197 9.17 5.93 17.67
CA PRO A 197 10.35 6.39 16.91
C PRO A 197 10.67 5.54 15.66
N ALA A 198 10.06 4.37 15.51
CA ALA A 198 10.19 3.53 14.32
C ALA A 198 9.25 3.97 13.20
N ILE A 199 8.18 4.72 13.52
CA ILE A 199 7.15 5.11 12.56
C ILE A 199 7.45 6.50 12.03
N GLU A 200 7.62 6.60 10.72
CA GLU A 200 7.79 7.86 10.02
C GLU A 200 6.45 8.49 9.66
N GLN A 201 5.51 7.68 9.19
CA GLN A 201 4.22 8.17 8.71
C GLN A 201 3.11 7.14 8.91
N ILE A 202 1.88 7.64 8.99
CA ILE A 202 0.66 6.84 8.94
C ILE A 202 -0.20 7.25 7.74
N SER A 203 -0.58 6.26 6.93
CA SER A 203 -1.54 6.40 5.84
C SER A 203 -2.93 5.99 6.31
N ILE A 204 -3.92 6.83 6.06
CA ILE A 204 -5.31 6.56 6.39
C ILE A 204 -6.09 6.22 5.13
N ASN A 205 -6.55 4.98 5.09
CA ASN A 205 -7.49 4.47 4.10
C ASN A 205 -8.83 4.14 4.79
N PHE A 206 -9.86 3.90 4.00
CA PHE A 206 -11.16 3.44 4.49
C PHE A 206 -11.50 2.11 3.84
N HIS A 207 -12.28 1.30 4.54
CA HIS A 207 -12.73 0.05 3.98
C HIS A 207 -13.54 0.29 2.71
N THR A 208 -13.15 -0.40 1.65
CA THR A 208 -13.93 -0.54 0.42
C THR A 208 -14.63 -1.89 0.49
N PRO A 209 -15.96 -1.96 0.43
CA PRO A 209 -16.67 -3.21 0.65
C PRO A 209 -16.39 -4.22 -0.48
N TYR A 210 -16.07 -5.44 -0.08
CA TYR A 210 -16.04 -6.62 -0.93
C TYR A 210 -17.20 -7.54 -0.54
N PRO A 211 -17.62 -8.48 -1.38
CA PRO A 211 -18.69 -9.40 -1.07
C PRO A 211 -18.50 -10.07 0.31
N GLY A 212 -19.48 -9.89 1.21
CA GLY A 212 -19.47 -10.40 2.57
C GLY A 212 -18.75 -9.52 3.60
N THR A 213 -18.25 -8.35 3.21
CA THR A 213 -17.58 -7.38 4.12
C THR A 213 -18.30 -6.04 4.22
N GLU A 214 -19.50 -5.93 3.69
CA GLU A 214 -20.31 -4.72 3.64
C GLU A 214 -20.59 -4.16 5.03
N TYR A 215 -20.71 -5.01 6.04
CA TYR A 215 -20.94 -4.63 7.43
C TYR A 215 -19.77 -3.84 8.06
N LEU A 216 -18.60 -3.85 7.42
CA LEU A 216 -17.43 -3.09 7.83
C LEU A 216 -17.44 -1.66 7.27
N MET A 217 -18.32 -1.36 6.32
CA MET A 217 -18.39 -0.04 5.72
C MET A 217 -18.92 0.96 6.74
N LEU A 218 -18.29 2.13 6.82
CA LEU A 218 -18.81 3.25 7.57
C LEU A 218 -19.94 3.93 6.79
N PRO A 219 -20.97 4.48 7.47
CA PRO A 219 -21.85 5.47 6.85
C PRO A 219 -21.03 6.59 6.20
N LEU A 220 -21.46 7.06 5.04
CA LEU A 220 -20.66 8.01 4.24
C LEU A 220 -20.44 9.34 4.97
N GLU A 221 -21.45 9.80 5.72
CA GLU A 221 -21.35 10.97 6.59
C GLU A 221 -20.31 10.77 7.70
N LYS A 222 -20.26 9.56 8.29
CA LYS A 222 -19.27 9.21 9.31
C LYS A 222 -17.87 9.14 8.72
N LYS A 223 -17.72 8.60 7.51
CA LYS A 223 -16.45 8.64 6.77
C LYS A 223 -16.00 10.09 6.54
N ALA A 224 -16.92 10.99 6.14
CA ALA A 224 -16.61 12.40 5.92
C ALA A 224 -16.17 13.11 7.22
N GLU A 225 -16.86 12.85 8.35
CA GLU A 225 -16.47 13.35 9.68
C GLU A 225 -15.06 12.91 10.09
N ILE A 226 -14.76 11.63 9.89
CA ILE A 226 -13.42 11.08 10.22
C ILE A 226 -12.35 11.72 9.33
N ILE A 227 -12.63 11.97 8.05
CA ILE A 227 -11.70 12.67 7.15
C ILE A 227 -11.40 14.08 7.67
N ASP A 228 -12.41 14.82 8.14
CA ASP A 228 -12.19 16.16 8.74
C ASP A 228 -11.29 16.07 9.98
N LYS A 229 -11.47 15.05 10.79
CA LYS A 229 -10.65 14.79 11.97
C LYS A 229 -9.19 14.49 11.57
N VAL A 230 -8.96 13.67 10.54
CA VAL A 230 -7.62 13.38 10.00
C VAL A 230 -6.97 14.66 9.47
N ILE A 231 -7.71 15.49 8.74
CA ILE A 231 -7.23 16.82 8.28
C ILE A 231 -6.82 17.71 9.46
N ALA A 232 -7.61 17.73 10.54
CA ALA A 232 -7.28 18.50 11.73
C ALA A 232 -6.00 17.99 12.41
N TYR A 233 -5.79 16.69 12.51
CA TYR A 233 -4.54 16.09 13.00
C TYR A 233 -3.34 16.49 12.12
N LYS A 234 -3.47 16.39 10.81
CA LYS A 234 -2.39 16.76 9.89
C LYS A 234 -2.00 18.24 10.04
N LYS A 235 -2.98 19.13 10.16
CA LYS A 235 -2.73 20.57 10.41
C LYS A 235 -2.00 20.83 11.73
N ARG A 236 -2.14 19.96 12.72
CA ARG A 236 -1.41 20.01 14.00
C ARG A 236 -0.02 19.36 13.94
N GLY A 237 0.43 18.93 12.76
CA GLY A 237 1.78 18.38 12.54
C GLY A 237 1.91 16.88 12.85
N TYR A 238 0.82 16.12 12.95
CA TYR A 238 0.92 14.67 13.06
C TYR A 238 1.47 14.04 11.78
N PRO A 239 2.19 12.92 11.87
CA PRO A 239 2.92 12.31 10.76
C PRO A 239 1.99 11.58 9.78
N ILE A 240 0.96 12.26 9.28
CA ILE A 240 -0.02 11.70 8.35
C ILE A 240 0.52 11.82 6.93
N MET A 241 0.54 10.71 6.21
CA MET A 241 0.99 10.65 4.83
C MET A 241 0.03 11.37 3.87
N ASN A 242 -1.26 11.11 4.02
CA ASN A 242 -2.30 11.67 3.16
C ASN A 242 -2.18 13.19 3.01
N SER A 243 -2.29 13.71 1.80
CA SER A 243 -2.36 15.15 1.57
C SER A 243 -3.71 15.71 2.00
N ILE A 244 -3.75 16.98 2.39
CA ILE A 244 -5.03 17.66 2.74
C ILE A 244 -5.91 17.74 1.49
N SER A 245 -5.33 17.97 0.32
CA SER A 245 -6.07 18.03 -0.94
C SER A 245 -6.66 16.67 -1.33
N GLY A 246 -5.90 15.58 -1.19
CA GLY A 246 -6.39 14.22 -1.43
C GLY A 246 -7.53 13.84 -0.48
N LEU A 247 -7.37 14.12 0.82
CA LEU A 247 -8.41 13.90 1.83
C LEU A 247 -9.70 14.68 1.53
N LYS A 248 -9.60 15.94 1.10
CA LYS A 248 -10.77 16.74 0.69
C LYS A 248 -11.50 16.12 -0.50
N LEU A 249 -10.76 15.59 -1.50
CA LEU A 249 -11.40 14.92 -2.63
C LEU A 249 -12.06 13.61 -2.20
N MET A 250 -11.44 12.83 -1.33
CA MET A 250 -12.06 11.63 -0.75
C MET A 250 -13.35 11.96 0.02
N LYS A 251 -13.36 13.06 0.79
CA LYS A 251 -14.57 13.53 1.49
C LYS A 251 -15.69 13.87 0.50
N ARG A 252 -15.38 14.61 -0.55
CA ARG A 252 -16.35 14.98 -1.58
C ARG A 252 -16.89 13.75 -2.33
N ASN A 253 -16.04 12.76 -2.59
CA ASN A 253 -16.48 11.48 -3.15
C ASN A 253 -17.41 10.74 -2.18
N ALA A 254 -17.08 10.69 -0.89
CA ALA A 254 -17.93 10.07 0.11
C ALA A 254 -19.32 10.74 0.22
N LEU A 255 -19.39 12.04 0.01
CA LEU A 255 -20.65 12.80 0.01
C LEU A 255 -21.38 12.77 -1.36
N GLY A 256 -20.88 12.04 -2.34
CA GLY A 256 -21.49 11.93 -3.67
C GLY A 256 -21.35 13.18 -4.55
N GLU A 257 -20.50 14.15 -4.17
CA GLU A 257 -20.31 15.40 -4.91
C GLU A 257 -19.44 15.23 -6.15
N ILE A 258 -18.54 14.26 -6.14
CA ILE A 258 -17.62 13.93 -7.24
C ILE A 258 -17.42 12.43 -7.33
N GLU A 259 -17.00 11.97 -8.48
CA GLU A 259 -16.54 10.60 -8.70
C GLU A 259 -15.01 10.57 -8.86
N LEU A 260 -14.33 9.74 -8.07
CA LEU A 260 -12.90 9.46 -8.20
C LEU A 260 -12.67 8.26 -9.11
N GLY A 261 -11.42 8.05 -9.52
CA GLY A 261 -11.00 6.85 -10.25
C GLY A 261 -10.43 7.10 -11.65
N LYS A 262 -10.62 8.29 -12.20
CA LYS A 262 -10.09 8.64 -13.56
C LYS A 262 -8.58 8.50 -13.65
N GLU A 263 -7.86 8.70 -12.54
CA GLU A 263 -6.41 8.64 -12.41
C GLU A 263 -5.91 7.27 -11.88
N CYS A 264 -6.79 6.29 -11.68
CA CYS A 264 -6.40 4.96 -11.19
C CYS A 264 -5.51 4.19 -12.16
N PHE A 265 -5.41 4.60 -13.43
CA PHE A 265 -4.44 4.06 -14.39
C PHE A 265 -2.98 4.20 -13.91
N VAL A 266 -2.71 5.05 -12.94
CA VAL A 266 -1.37 5.22 -12.35
C VAL A 266 -0.86 3.95 -11.69
N THR A 267 -1.76 3.09 -11.22
CA THR A 267 -1.40 1.82 -10.58
C THR A 267 -1.88 0.64 -11.40
N ASN A 268 -0.93 -0.22 -11.78
CA ASN A 268 -1.21 -1.54 -12.34
C ASN A 268 -1.23 -2.58 -11.22
N PHE A 269 -2.17 -3.51 -11.26
CA PHE A 269 -2.28 -4.62 -10.32
C PHE A 269 -1.99 -5.94 -11.04
N ILE A 270 -1.20 -6.79 -10.41
CA ILE A 270 -0.95 -8.15 -10.86
C ILE A 270 -1.29 -9.10 -9.71
N TYR A 271 -2.34 -9.87 -9.90
CA TYR A 271 -2.87 -10.75 -8.88
C TYR A 271 -2.18 -12.12 -8.89
N THR A 272 -2.36 -12.88 -7.82
CA THR A 272 -1.66 -14.16 -7.63
C THR A 272 -2.00 -15.20 -8.70
N GLU A 273 -3.19 -15.12 -9.30
CA GLU A 273 -3.59 -15.95 -10.43
C GLU A 273 -3.03 -15.50 -11.78
N GLY A 274 -2.26 -14.40 -11.81
CA GLY A 274 -1.66 -13.85 -13.03
C GLY A 274 -2.54 -12.84 -13.76
N THR A 275 -3.75 -12.53 -13.27
CA THR A 275 -4.60 -11.47 -13.83
C THR A 275 -3.90 -10.12 -13.67
N ARG A 276 -3.86 -9.35 -14.75
CA ARG A 276 -3.21 -8.04 -14.84
C ARG A 276 -4.23 -6.96 -15.18
N GLY A 277 -4.12 -5.79 -14.57
CA GLY A 277 -5.02 -4.68 -14.89
C GLY A 277 -5.08 -3.61 -13.81
N LEU A 278 -6.20 -2.91 -13.77
CA LEU A 278 -6.52 -1.95 -12.73
C LEU A 278 -7.08 -2.67 -11.49
N CYS A 279 -7.37 -1.95 -10.41
CA CYS A 279 -7.96 -2.58 -9.24
C CYS A 279 -9.30 -3.26 -9.60
N LEU A 280 -9.64 -4.36 -8.89
CA LEU A 280 -10.85 -5.16 -9.19
C LEU A 280 -12.15 -4.35 -9.14
N GLY A 281 -12.19 -3.28 -8.34
CA GLY A 281 -13.35 -2.39 -8.24
C GLY A 281 -13.40 -1.29 -9.31
N TYR A 282 -12.39 -1.21 -10.20
CA TYR A 282 -12.35 -0.12 -11.18
C TYR A 282 -13.53 -0.16 -12.15
N GLY A 283 -14.20 0.99 -12.29
CA GLY A 283 -15.38 1.12 -13.16
C GLY A 283 -16.65 0.46 -12.63
N THR A 284 -16.68 0.00 -11.39
CA THR A 284 -17.86 -0.56 -10.72
C THR A 284 -18.44 0.42 -9.70
N GLU A 285 -19.58 0.06 -9.10
CA GLU A 285 -20.20 0.81 -8.01
C GLU A 285 -19.26 0.99 -6.79
N GLN A 286 -18.26 0.13 -6.63
CA GLN A 286 -17.26 0.27 -5.58
C GLN A 286 -16.44 1.56 -5.70
N CYS A 287 -16.28 2.12 -6.89
CA CYS A 287 -15.60 3.40 -7.07
C CYS A 287 -16.33 4.55 -6.37
N LYS A 288 -17.66 4.51 -6.28
CA LYS A 288 -18.47 5.53 -5.60
C LYS A 288 -18.23 5.57 -4.08
N VAL A 289 -17.86 4.43 -3.51
CA VAL A 289 -17.58 4.27 -2.06
C VAL A 289 -16.11 3.98 -1.78
N CYS A 290 -15.24 4.18 -2.76
CA CYS A 290 -13.82 3.86 -2.69
C CYS A 290 -13.18 4.43 -1.41
N GLY A 291 -12.43 3.56 -0.72
CA GLY A 291 -11.70 3.90 0.51
C GLY A 291 -10.20 4.09 0.31
N PHE A 292 -9.66 3.80 -0.86
CA PHE A 292 -8.24 3.94 -1.13
C PHE A 292 -7.83 5.40 -1.26
N CYS A 293 -6.90 5.86 -0.42
CA CYS A 293 -6.39 7.22 -0.44
C CYS A 293 -5.74 7.57 -1.78
N MET A 294 -5.15 6.59 -2.45
CA MET A 294 -4.49 6.78 -3.74
C MET A 294 -5.40 7.44 -4.79
N ALA A 295 -6.71 7.13 -4.80
CA ALA A 295 -7.65 7.76 -5.73
C ALA A 295 -7.72 9.29 -5.54
N GLY A 296 -7.81 9.75 -4.28
CA GLY A 296 -7.82 11.18 -3.96
C GLY A 296 -6.45 11.84 -4.17
N GLU A 297 -5.36 11.14 -3.82
CA GLU A 297 -4.01 11.64 -3.99
C GLU A 297 -3.69 11.86 -5.49
N MET A 298 -3.96 10.87 -6.34
CA MET A 298 -3.69 10.99 -7.77
C MET A 298 -4.57 12.07 -8.43
N ALA A 299 -5.86 12.11 -8.13
CA ALA A 299 -6.70 13.21 -8.61
C ALA A 299 -6.13 14.58 -8.20
N SER A 300 -5.63 14.72 -6.97
CA SER A 300 -5.00 15.96 -6.50
C SER A 300 -3.72 16.29 -7.25
N VAL A 301 -2.86 15.31 -7.54
CA VAL A 301 -1.65 15.50 -8.37
C VAL A 301 -2.02 16.02 -9.75
N PHE A 302 -3.01 15.40 -10.41
CA PHE A 302 -3.45 15.81 -11.74
C PHE A 302 -4.19 17.16 -11.76
N HIS A 303 -4.65 17.64 -10.61
CA HIS A 303 -5.16 19.00 -10.40
C HIS A 303 -4.10 19.98 -9.87
N PHE A 304 -2.82 19.63 -9.95
CA PHE A 304 -1.68 20.48 -9.56
C PHE A 304 -1.74 20.97 -8.10
N LYS A 305 -2.21 20.14 -7.16
CA LYS A 305 -2.23 20.51 -5.76
C LYS A 305 -0.83 20.40 -5.14
N PRO A 306 -0.22 21.53 -4.69
CA PRO A 306 1.18 21.53 -4.25
C PRO A 306 1.45 20.62 -3.06
N ASP A 307 0.53 20.55 -2.11
CA ASP A 307 0.66 19.73 -0.90
C ASP A 307 0.74 18.23 -1.23
N THR A 308 0.01 17.78 -2.25
CA THR A 308 0.06 16.39 -2.71
C THR A 308 1.35 16.11 -3.48
N ILE A 309 1.76 17.01 -4.36
CA ILE A 309 2.99 16.86 -5.14
C ILE A 309 4.19 16.77 -4.19
N LEU A 310 4.28 17.66 -3.20
CA LEU A 310 5.35 17.66 -2.20
C LEU A 310 5.33 16.42 -1.30
N SER A 311 4.14 15.91 -0.94
CA SER A 311 4.01 14.67 -0.18
C SER A 311 4.51 13.46 -0.99
N GLY A 312 4.20 13.39 -2.27
CA GLY A 312 4.64 12.32 -3.17
C GLY A 312 6.16 12.25 -3.29
N PHE A 313 6.84 13.40 -3.34
CA PHE A 313 8.31 13.42 -3.38
C PHE A 313 8.96 12.90 -2.09
N LYS A 314 8.35 13.13 -0.94
CA LYS A 314 8.89 12.65 0.36
C LYS A 314 8.80 11.15 0.54
N LEU A 315 7.83 10.49 -0.12
CA LEU A 315 7.51 9.09 0.12
C LEU A 315 8.40 8.09 -0.62
N ARG A 316 9.00 8.48 -1.72
CA ARG A 316 9.54 7.51 -2.68
C ARG A 316 10.97 7.84 -3.14
N MET A 317 11.60 8.77 -2.49
CA MET A 317 13.00 9.16 -2.74
C MET A 317 13.78 9.37 -1.45
#